data_7bac17e0eecd83c9bcb39e207d76f5cd
#
_entry.id   7bac17e0eecd83c9bcb39e207d76f5cd
#
_cell.length_a   1.000
_cell.length_b   1.000
_cell.length_c   1.000
_cell.angle_alpha   90.00
_cell.angle_beta   90.00
_cell.angle_gamma   90.00
#
_symmetry.space_group_name_H-M   'P 1'
#
loop_
_entity.id
_entity.type
_entity.pdbx_description
1 polymer ?
#
loop_
_entity_poly.entity_id
_entity_poly.type
_entity_poly.pdbx_seq_one_letter_code
_entity_poly.pdbx_strand_id
1 'polypeptide(L)'
;MSTSSWKGSSWQEKAKKSKNFTGFKFYVLKCYSETEEFIKIGKTFTTISKRYDRYKKLPYSYELLLIKEGTSEQVTSLELDAHKKLKEFKHSPATHFEGYKECYSLEALNILL
;
A
#
# COMPACT_ATOMS: atom_id res chain seq x y z
N MET A 1 -3.62 -10.07 27.16
CA MET A 1 -4.47 -9.93 25.99
C MET A 1 -3.69 -9.98 24.72
N SER A 2 -4.13 -10.80 23.85
CA SER A 2 -3.46 -10.99 22.58
C SER A 2 -3.64 -9.81 21.60
N THR A 3 -4.56 -8.93 21.89
CA THR A 3 -4.85 -7.80 21.01
C THR A 3 -3.64 -6.89 20.80
N SER A 4 -2.71 -6.87 21.73
CA SER A 4 -1.52 -6.04 21.62
C SER A 4 -0.61 -6.49 20.48
N SER A 5 -0.74 -7.71 20.01
CA SER A 5 0.10 -8.22 18.93
C SER A 5 -0.48 -7.91 17.55
N TRP A 6 -1.69 -7.40 17.45
CA TRP A 6 -2.31 -7.09 16.17
C TRP A 6 -1.76 -5.76 15.62
N LYS A 7 -1.08 -5.84 14.50
CA LYS A 7 -0.38 -4.69 13.91
C LYS A 7 -1.29 -3.57 13.43
N GLY A 8 -2.56 -3.84 13.19
CA GLY A 8 -3.49 -2.84 12.72
C GLY A 8 -4.08 -1.94 13.79
N SER A 9 -3.91 -2.26 15.08
CA SER A 9 -4.59 -1.53 16.14
C SER A 9 -4.14 -0.07 16.29
N SER A 10 -2.84 0.21 16.22
CA SER A 10 -2.36 1.60 16.30
C SER A 10 -2.70 2.39 15.04
N TRP A 11 -2.73 1.74 13.90
CA TRP A 11 -3.15 2.33 12.64
C TRP A 11 -4.64 2.69 12.69
N GLN A 12 -5.44 1.82 13.28
CA GLN A 12 -6.87 2.05 13.48
C GLN A 12 -7.11 3.27 14.37
N GLU A 13 -6.33 3.40 15.44
CA GLU A 13 -6.42 4.55 16.33
C GLU A 13 -6.07 5.85 15.62
N LYS A 14 -5.03 5.85 14.79
CA LYS A 14 -4.67 7.00 13.98
C LYS A 14 -5.79 7.39 13.04
N ALA A 15 -6.42 6.41 12.41
CA ALA A 15 -7.51 6.64 11.48
C ALA A 15 -8.69 7.32 12.17
N LYS A 16 -9.06 6.86 13.34
CA LYS A 16 -10.19 7.43 14.09
C LYS A 16 -9.98 8.91 14.44
N LYS A 17 -8.74 9.31 14.60
CA LYS A 17 -8.39 10.69 14.96
C LYS A 17 -8.15 11.57 13.74
N SER A 18 -8.09 11.00 12.55
CA SER A 18 -7.79 11.75 11.34
C SER A 18 -9.02 12.47 10.81
N LYS A 19 -8.83 13.75 10.45
CA LYS A 19 -9.88 14.53 9.79
C LYS A 19 -10.07 14.11 8.34
N ASN A 20 -9.13 13.37 7.80
CA ASN A 20 -9.14 12.96 6.39
C ASN A 20 -9.53 11.50 6.20
N PHE A 21 -10.07 10.89 7.24
CA PHE A 21 -10.50 9.49 7.17
C PHE A 21 -11.63 9.33 6.15
N THR A 22 -11.42 8.43 5.17
CA THR A 22 -12.40 8.12 4.13
C THR A 22 -12.70 6.62 4.05
N GLY A 23 -12.22 5.84 5.01
CA GLY A 23 -12.41 4.40 5.04
C GLY A 23 -11.08 3.67 4.86
N PHE A 24 -10.99 2.49 5.42
CA PHE A 24 -9.78 1.66 5.30
C PHE A 24 -9.75 1.01 3.91
N LYS A 25 -8.61 1.11 3.24
CA LYS A 25 -8.44 0.63 1.87
C LYS A 25 -7.11 -0.09 1.69
N PHE A 26 -7.16 -1.22 0.97
CA PHE A 26 -5.99 -1.90 0.43
C PHE A 26 -5.88 -1.49 -1.03
N TYR A 27 -4.68 -1.18 -1.51
CA TYR A 27 -4.51 -0.70 -2.87
C TYR A 27 -3.28 -1.29 -3.54
N VAL A 28 -3.32 -1.34 -4.86
CA VAL A 28 -2.20 -1.72 -5.71
C VAL A 28 -2.02 -0.60 -6.74
N LEU A 29 -0.84 -0.03 -6.79
CA LEU A 29 -0.49 1.01 -7.74
C LEU A 29 0.55 0.49 -8.72
N LYS A 30 0.45 0.90 -9.98
CA LYS A 30 1.53 0.77 -10.92
C LYS A 30 2.33 2.06 -10.85
N CYS A 31 3.61 1.96 -10.52
CA CYS A 31 4.51 3.11 -10.45
C CYS A 31 5.46 3.05 -11.64
N TYR A 32 5.77 4.19 -12.24
CA TYR A 32 6.60 4.18 -13.43
C TYR A 32 7.35 5.49 -13.61
N SER A 33 8.43 5.39 -14.36
CA SER A 33 9.23 6.52 -14.83
C SER A 33 9.71 6.17 -16.24
N GLU A 34 10.59 6.99 -16.79
CA GLU A 34 11.14 6.70 -18.12
C GLU A 34 12.01 5.44 -18.15
N THR A 35 12.56 5.05 -17.02
CA THR A 35 13.52 3.95 -16.95
C THR A 35 13.06 2.76 -16.13
N GLU A 36 11.91 2.83 -15.49
CA GLU A 36 11.54 1.82 -14.50
C GLU A 36 10.03 1.69 -14.37
N GLU A 37 9.55 0.47 -14.15
CA GLU A 37 8.15 0.19 -13.85
C GLU A 37 8.07 -0.88 -12.77
N PHE A 38 7.13 -0.71 -11.85
CA PHE A 38 6.91 -1.69 -10.79
C PHE A 38 5.54 -1.47 -10.17
N ILE A 39 5.11 -2.37 -9.28
CA ILE A 39 3.88 -2.16 -8.53
C ILE A 39 4.21 -1.87 -7.07
N LYS A 40 3.34 -1.12 -6.43
CA LYS A 40 3.43 -0.84 -5.01
C LYS A 40 2.13 -1.26 -4.35
N ILE A 41 2.25 -2.00 -3.25
CA ILE A 41 1.12 -2.48 -2.48
C ILE A 41 1.10 -1.72 -1.16
N GLY A 42 -0.10 -1.34 -0.72
CA GLY A 42 -0.18 -0.65 0.56
C GLY A 42 -1.59 -0.58 1.08
N LYS A 43 -1.72 0.11 2.20
CA LYS A 43 -3.01 0.38 2.82
C LYS A 43 -3.08 1.85 3.23
N THR A 44 -4.28 2.38 3.27
CA THR A 44 -4.49 3.77 3.66
C THR A 44 -5.87 3.91 4.27
N PHE A 45 -6.08 4.99 5.01
CA PHE A 45 -7.40 5.37 5.48
C PHE A 45 -7.83 6.73 4.91
N THR A 46 -7.11 7.22 3.92
CA THR A 46 -7.44 8.45 3.18
C THR A 46 -7.55 8.13 1.71
N THR A 47 -7.80 9.13 0.89
CA THR A 47 -7.77 8.91 -0.57
C THR A 47 -6.33 8.68 -1.01
N ILE A 48 -6.17 8.00 -2.15
CA ILE A 48 -4.85 7.72 -2.69
C ILE A 48 -4.12 9.03 -3.04
N SER A 49 -4.81 9.98 -3.63
CA SER A 49 -4.19 11.25 -3.99
C SER A 49 -3.70 12.02 -2.77
N LYS A 50 -4.48 12.05 -1.68
CA LYS A 50 -4.01 12.70 -0.45
C LYS A 50 -2.77 12.02 0.10
N ARG A 51 -2.74 10.68 0.06
CA ARG A 51 -1.60 9.94 0.59
C ARG A 51 -0.31 10.29 -0.14
N TYR A 52 -0.34 10.36 -1.47
CA TYR A 52 0.88 10.52 -2.26
C TYR A 52 1.14 11.95 -2.72
N ASP A 53 0.13 12.74 -2.91
CA ASP A 53 0.31 14.10 -3.37
C ASP A 53 0.54 15.07 -2.20
N ARG A 54 -0.01 14.75 -1.04
CA ARG A 54 0.02 15.66 0.09
C ARG A 54 0.93 15.22 1.23
N TYR A 55 0.87 13.95 1.61
CA TYR A 55 1.59 13.47 2.80
C TYR A 55 2.91 12.80 2.48
N LYS A 56 2.94 11.96 1.48
CA LYS A 56 4.12 11.16 1.15
C LYS A 56 4.36 11.20 -0.33
N LYS A 57 5.11 12.20 -0.75
CA LYS A 57 5.39 12.38 -2.18
C LYS A 57 6.04 11.15 -2.77
N LEU A 58 5.43 10.64 -3.82
CA LEU A 58 5.95 9.51 -4.56
C LEU A 58 6.78 10.05 -5.72
N PRO A 59 8.08 9.67 -5.84
CA PRO A 59 8.94 10.19 -6.91
C PRO A 59 8.70 9.55 -8.27
N TYR A 60 7.57 8.86 -8.43
CA TYR A 60 7.18 8.19 -9.67
C TYR A 60 5.77 8.61 -10.04
N SER A 61 5.45 8.52 -11.33
CA SER A 61 4.06 8.59 -11.75
C SER A 61 3.37 7.31 -11.31
N TYR A 62 2.08 7.36 -11.07
CA TYR A 62 1.38 6.16 -10.63
C TYR A 62 -0.01 6.05 -11.25
N GLU A 63 -0.50 4.83 -11.30
CA GLU A 63 -1.83 4.50 -11.78
C GLU A 63 -2.46 3.52 -10.77
N LEU A 64 -3.69 3.79 -10.36
CA LEU A 64 -4.40 2.90 -9.44
C LEU A 64 -4.92 1.70 -10.22
N LEU A 65 -4.45 0.50 -9.86
CA LEU A 65 -4.86 -0.74 -10.52
C LEU A 65 -5.95 -1.48 -9.76
N LEU A 66 -5.91 -1.42 -8.44
CA LEU A 66 -6.85 -2.14 -7.60
C LEU A 66 -7.04 -1.39 -6.29
N ILE A 67 -8.29 -1.32 -5.82
CA ILE A 67 -8.59 -0.80 -4.50
C ILE A 67 -9.70 -1.66 -3.89
N LYS A 68 -9.52 -2.02 -2.62
CA LYS A 68 -10.52 -2.78 -1.86
C LYS A 68 -10.75 -2.13 -0.52
N GLU A 69 -11.99 -1.82 -0.21
CA GLU A 69 -12.36 -1.25 1.08
C GLU A 69 -12.82 -2.36 2.03
N GLY A 70 -12.65 -2.11 3.31
CA GLY A 70 -13.08 -3.03 4.34
C GLY A 70 -12.77 -2.47 5.72
N THR A 71 -12.81 -3.35 6.72
CA THR A 71 -12.40 -2.97 8.07
C THR A 71 -10.87 -2.85 8.10
N SER A 72 -10.35 -2.18 9.14
CA SER A 72 -8.91 -2.07 9.30
C SER A 72 -8.25 -3.45 9.36
N GLU A 73 -8.91 -4.40 10.00
CA GLU A 73 -8.45 -5.77 10.12
C GLU A 73 -8.41 -6.49 8.78
N GLN A 74 -9.47 -6.36 7.99
CA GLN A 74 -9.55 -6.97 6.66
C GLN A 74 -8.48 -6.40 5.73
N VAL A 75 -8.33 -5.10 5.72
CA VAL A 75 -7.35 -4.41 4.86
C VAL A 75 -5.92 -4.78 5.26
N THR A 76 -5.64 -4.83 6.55
CA THR A 76 -4.32 -5.24 7.04
C THR A 76 -4.01 -6.67 6.63
N SER A 77 -5.00 -7.55 6.72
CA SER A 77 -4.85 -8.96 6.34
C SER A 77 -4.56 -9.09 4.84
N LEU A 78 -5.26 -8.33 4.01
CA LEU A 78 -5.03 -8.32 2.56
C LEU A 78 -3.61 -7.88 2.23
N GLU A 79 -3.13 -6.84 2.88
CA GLU A 79 -1.79 -6.34 2.65
C GLU A 79 -0.73 -7.37 3.05
N LEU A 80 -0.86 -7.94 4.24
CA LEU A 80 0.09 -8.94 4.71
C LEU A 80 0.12 -10.17 3.81
N ASP A 81 -1.05 -10.62 3.39
CA ASP A 81 -1.16 -11.78 2.51
C ASP A 81 -0.51 -11.50 1.15
N ALA A 82 -0.74 -10.31 0.60
CA ALA A 82 -0.15 -9.91 -0.67
C ALA A 82 1.38 -9.87 -0.57
N HIS A 83 1.92 -9.30 0.51
CA HIS A 83 3.37 -9.25 0.70
C HIS A 83 3.99 -10.65 0.81
N LYS A 84 3.29 -11.58 1.43
CA LYS A 84 3.72 -12.97 1.50
C LYS A 84 3.75 -13.63 0.14
N LYS A 85 2.68 -13.46 -0.62
CA LYS A 85 2.56 -14.08 -1.95
C LYS A 85 3.56 -13.54 -2.95
N LEU A 86 3.93 -12.27 -2.82
CA LEU A 86 4.79 -11.61 -3.77
C LEU A 86 6.25 -11.54 -3.35
N LYS A 87 6.62 -12.24 -2.30
CA LYS A 87 7.97 -12.20 -1.76
C LYS A 87 9.06 -12.43 -2.80
N GLU A 88 8.82 -13.33 -3.75
CA GLU A 88 9.78 -13.65 -4.80
C GLU A 88 9.88 -12.60 -5.90
N PHE A 89 8.94 -11.66 -5.93
CA PHE A 89 8.90 -10.62 -6.95
C PHE A 89 9.38 -9.28 -6.45
N LYS A 90 10.10 -9.26 -5.34
CA LYS A 90 10.56 -8.04 -4.71
C LYS A 90 11.33 -7.15 -5.69
N HIS A 91 10.99 -5.87 -5.70
CA HIS A 91 11.64 -4.87 -6.54
C HIS A 91 12.22 -3.76 -5.67
N SER A 92 13.45 -3.36 -5.96
CA SER A 92 14.08 -2.25 -5.26
C SER A 92 14.10 -1.04 -6.18
N PRO A 93 13.25 -0.03 -5.93
CA PRO A 93 13.22 1.15 -6.80
C PRO A 93 14.55 1.88 -6.81
N ALA A 94 14.92 2.43 -7.96
CA ALA A 94 16.17 3.17 -8.11
C ALA A 94 16.14 4.45 -7.27
N THR A 95 14.98 5.08 -7.15
CA THR A 95 14.81 6.27 -6.32
C THR A 95 14.24 5.87 -4.97
N HIS A 96 14.95 6.20 -3.91
CA HIS A 96 14.52 5.86 -2.55
C HIS A 96 13.37 6.77 -2.10
N PHE A 97 12.33 6.18 -1.51
CA PHE A 97 11.20 6.93 -0.98
C PHE A 97 10.55 6.13 0.15
N GLU A 98 9.69 6.76 0.92
CA GLU A 98 8.99 6.07 1.98
C GLU A 98 8.01 5.05 1.38
N GLY A 99 8.15 3.79 1.81
CA GLY A 99 7.36 2.69 1.24
C GLY A 99 8.08 1.91 0.15
N TYR A 100 9.35 2.21 -0.10
CA TYR A 100 10.12 1.52 -1.14
C TYR A 100 10.21 0.00 -0.91
N LYS A 101 10.02 -0.45 0.31
CA LYS A 101 10.05 -1.88 0.65
C LYS A 101 8.77 -2.61 0.24
N GLU A 102 7.75 -1.88 -0.17
CA GLU A 102 6.46 -2.44 -0.56
C GLU A 102 6.29 -2.55 -2.07
N CYS A 103 7.40 -2.62 -2.78
CA CYS A 103 7.41 -2.63 -4.23
C CYS A 103 7.77 -4.01 -4.78
N TYR A 104 7.15 -4.36 -5.90
CA TYR A 104 7.31 -5.66 -6.55
C TYR A 104 7.35 -5.49 -8.05
N SER A 105 7.92 -6.45 -8.77
CA SER A 105 7.97 -6.38 -10.23
C SER A 105 6.55 -6.47 -10.82
N LEU A 106 6.38 -6.00 -12.05
CA LEU A 106 5.08 -6.06 -12.73
C LEU A 106 4.55 -7.48 -12.87
N GLU A 107 5.43 -8.47 -12.94
CA GLU A 107 5.03 -9.87 -13.04
C GLU A 107 4.16 -10.30 -11.85
N ALA A 108 4.31 -9.65 -10.71
CA ALA A 108 3.51 -9.95 -9.53
C ALA A 108 2.01 -9.74 -9.76
N LEU A 109 1.63 -8.92 -10.75
CA LEU A 109 0.22 -8.71 -11.07
C LEU A 109 -0.47 -10.00 -11.49
N ASN A 110 0.24 -10.93 -12.09
CA ASN A 110 -0.32 -12.22 -12.50
C ASN A 110 -0.78 -13.05 -11.31
N ILE A 111 -0.23 -12.80 -10.14
CA ILE A 111 -0.59 -13.50 -8.91
C ILE A 111 -1.72 -12.77 -8.19
N LEU A 112 -1.71 -11.43 -8.22
CA LEU A 112 -2.71 -10.63 -7.52
C LEU A 112 -4.05 -10.56 -8.25
N LEU A 113 -4.00 -10.54 -9.57
CA LEU A 113 -5.19 -10.43 -10.41
C LEU A 113 -5.45 -11.74 -11.14
#